data_8d04fa4b7536fdda29e08d0346b48eef
#
_entry.id   8d04fa4b7536fdda29e08d0346b48eef
#
_cell.length_a   1.000
_cell.length_b   1.000
_cell.length_c   1.000
_cell.angle_alpha   90.00
_cell.angle_beta   90.00
_cell.angle_gamma   90.00
#
_symmetry.space_group_name_H-M   'P 1'
#
loop_
_entity.id
_entity.type
_entity.pdbx_description
1 polymer ?
#
loop_
_entity_poly.entity_id
_entity_poly.type
_entity_poly.pdbx_seq_one_letter_code
_entity_poly.pdbx_strand_id
1 'polypeptide(L)'
;MQKVIALFAAFAVTIAAFAQTPEEIVNKMNEVMDKLEDNGVRMTMDIKFPILGTTSTTMYTLGNKMRMEWKLMGKKVVTWIDGRTSWTYMPELNTVTINNGGSQKPSRELKNMEMFEDVTEGYDVFLKNETDKAWYLQFKKNKSNNDKNTPKTVDFVVEKGTYYPISMSTKMSGMTLTVRDFKYNITEKQVTFNMADYPGVTIEDERK
;
A
#
# COMPACT_ATOMS: atom_id res chain seq x y z
N MET A 1 53.91 50.70 16.90
CA MET A 1 52.84 50.35 15.93
C MET A 1 52.73 48.85 15.91
N GLN A 2 51.85 48.28 16.74
CA GLN A 2 51.57 46.85 16.79
C GLN A 2 50.42 46.56 15.86
N LYS A 3 50.67 45.72 14.87
CA LYS A 3 49.62 45.24 13.96
C LYS A 3 48.84 44.13 14.65
N VAL A 4 47.62 44.43 15.03
CA VAL A 4 46.63 43.40 15.49
C VAL A 4 46.14 42.69 14.26
N ILE A 5 46.60 41.45 14.05
CA ILE A 5 46.03 40.53 13.07
C ILE A 5 44.80 39.90 13.72
N ALA A 6 43.62 40.38 13.36
CA ALA A 6 42.37 39.72 13.74
C ALA A 6 42.24 38.44 12.91
N LEU A 7 42.47 37.31 13.55
CA LEU A 7 42.25 36.00 13.01
C LEU A 7 40.75 35.72 13.05
N PHE A 8 40.03 35.99 11.95
CA PHE A 8 38.67 35.51 11.77
C PHE A 8 38.75 34.00 11.53
N ALA A 9 38.72 33.23 12.61
CA ALA A 9 38.42 31.83 12.52
C ALA A 9 36.93 31.70 12.11
N ALA A 10 36.69 31.58 10.81
CA ALA A 10 35.41 31.15 10.29
C ALA A 10 35.15 29.72 10.81
N PHE A 11 34.42 29.62 11.89
CA PHE A 11 33.78 28.36 12.29
C PHE A 11 32.77 28.02 11.17
N ALA A 12 33.25 27.37 10.14
CA ALA A 12 32.38 26.59 9.27
C ALA A 12 31.84 25.43 10.12
N VAL A 13 30.76 25.68 10.86
CA VAL A 13 29.92 24.64 11.37
C VAL A 13 29.33 23.99 10.11
N THR A 14 30.02 23.02 9.56
CA THR A 14 29.41 22.04 8.69
C THR A 14 28.38 21.36 9.56
N ILE A 15 27.12 21.84 9.51
CA ILE A 15 25.98 21.05 9.85
C ILE A 15 26.04 19.91 8.85
N ALA A 16 26.74 18.83 9.22
CA ALA A 16 26.51 17.54 8.62
C ALA A 16 25.04 17.28 8.97
N ALA A 17 24.14 17.72 8.09
CA ALA A 17 22.80 17.20 8.08
C ALA A 17 23.05 15.69 7.98
N PHE A 18 22.84 14.98 9.08
CA PHE A 18 22.88 13.52 9.09
C PHE A 18 21.78 13.11 8.12
N ALA A 19 22.17 12.88 6.87
CA ALA A 19 21.28 12.31 5.89
C ALA A 19 20.83 10.97 6.48
N GLN A 20 19.53 10.82 6.68
CA GLN A 20 18.98 9.58 7.21
C GLN A 20 19.39 8.43 6.28
N THR A 21 19.81 7.32 6.87
CA THR A 21 20.08 6.13 6.09
C THR A 21 18.78 5.55 5.51
N PRO A 22 18.84 4.84 4.38
CA PRO A 22 17.66 4.16 3.83
C PRO A 22 16.95 3.26 4.85
N GLU A 23 17.73 2.56 5.68
CA GLU A 23 17.22 1.68 6.74
C GLU A 23 16.49 2.46 7.83
N GLU A 24 17.01 3.63 8.25
CA GLU A 24 16.34 4.50 9.22
C GLU A 24 15.00 5.01 8.70
N ILE A 25 14.93 5.38 7.41
CA ILE A 25 13.69 5.83 6.77
C ILE A 25 12.66 4.69 6.78
N VAL A 26 13.08 3.48 6.41
CA VAL A 26 12.19 2.31 6.38
C VAL A 26 11.71 1.93 7.78
N ASN A 27 12.59 1.91 8.77
CA ASN A 27 12.21 1.62 10.16
C ASN A 27 11.13 2.59 10.66
N LYS A 28 11.30 3.89 10.40
CA LYS A 28 10.30 4.89 10.76
C LYS A 28 9.00 4.75 9.97
N MET A 29 9.07 4.38 8.68
CA MET A 29 7.90 4.07 7.88
C MET A 29 7.12 2.91 8.49
N ASN A 30 7.79 1.81 8.85
CA ASN A 30 7.17 0.65 9.49
C ASN A 30 6.51 1.04 10.83
N GLU A 31 7.20 1.76 11.71
CA GLU A 31 6.63 2.25 12.98
C GLU A 31 5.35 3.10 12.78
N VAL A 32 5.29 3.85 11.69
CA VAL A 32 4.11 4.66 11.35
C VAL A 32 2.99 3.76 10.82
N MET A 33 3.32 2.79 9.98
CA MET A 33 2.35 1.84 9.42
C MET A 33 1.71 0.99 10.52
N ASP A 34 2.50 0.48 11.48
CA ASP A 34 2.01 -0.28 12.62
C ASP A 34 0.99 0.52 13.45
N LYS A 35 1.26 1.80 13.70
CA LYS A 35 0.33 2.68 14.42
C LYS A 35 -0.95 2.98 13.66
N LEU A 36 -0.94 2.86 12.35
CA LEU A 36 -2.07 3.16 11.48
C LEU A 36 -2.92 1.93 11.16
N GLU A 37 -2.44 0.73 11.44
CA GLU A 37 -3.14 -0.52 11.18
C GLU A 37 -4.54 -0.54 11.82
N ASP A 38 -4.64 -0.11 13.09
CA ASP A 38 -5.89 -0.02 13.83
C ASP A 38 -6.87 1.04 13.27
N ASN A 39 -6.35 2.03 12.53
CA ASN A 39 -7.14 3.12 11.96
C ASN A 39 -7.69 2.81 10.56
N GLY A 40 -7.31 1.69 10.02
CA GLY A 40 -7.67 1.27 8.67
C GLY A 40 -7.03 2.13 7.58
N VAL A 41 -6.97 1.58 6.38
CA VAL A 41 -6.35 2.23 5.22
C VAL A 41 -7.20 2.07 3.96
N ARG A 42 -7.26 3.14 3.16
CA ARG A 42 -7.70 3.13 1.78
C ARG A 42 -6.50 3.26 0.87
N MET A 43 -6.43 2.44 -0.17
CA MET A 43 -5.41 2.50 -1.19
C MET A 43 -5.98 2.18 -2.58
N THR A 44 -5.26 2.58 -3.61
CA THR A 44 -5.54 2.20 -4.99
C THR A 44 -4.45 1.28 -5.49
N MET A 45 -4.81 0.11 -5.98
CA MET A 45 -3.93 -0.86 -6.60
C MET A 45 -4.14 -0.87 -8.11
N ASP A 46 -3.08 -0.57 -8.85
CA ASP A 46 -3.06 -0.64 -10.31
C ASP A 46 -2.23 -1.85 -10.75
N ILE A 47 -2.80 -2.69 -11.61
CA ILE A 47 -2.07 -3.78 -12.28
C ILE A 47 -2.00 -3.45 -13.76
N LYS A 48 -0.79 -3.19 -14.23
CA LYS A 48 -0.53 -2.92 -15.64
C LYS A 48 -0.05 -4.19 -16.34
N PHE A 49 -0.83 -4.66 -17.27
CA PHE A 49 -0.50 -5.76 -18.17
C PHE A 49 0.17 -5.22 -19.43
N PRO A 50 1.16 -5.92 -20.02
CA PRO A 50 1.88 -5.43 -21.21
C PRO A 50 0.98 -5.16 -22.41
N ILE A 51 -0.09 -5.94 -22.61
CA ILE A 51 -0.96 -5.88 -23.78
C ILE A 51 -2.38 -5.42 -23.42
N LEU A 52 -2.90 -5.80 -22.22
CA LEU A 52 -4.29 -5.58 -21.84
C LEU A 52 -4.53 -4.21 -21.19
N GLY A 53 -3.47 -3.42 -20.98
CA GLY A 53 -3.58 -2.12 -20.32
C GLY A 53 -3.54 -2.22 -18.80
N THR A 54 -4.14 -1.21 -18.12
CA THR A 54 -4.13 -1.11 -16.67
C THR A 54 -5.53 -1.36 -16.11
N THR A 55 -5.62 -2.21 -15.07
CA THR A 55 -6.81 -2.33 -14.23
C THR A 55 -6.53 -1.72 -12.87
N SER A 56 -7.53 -1.04 -12.30
CA SER A 56 -7.42 -0.36 -10.99
C SER A 56 -8.47 -0.90 -10.04
N THR A 57 -8.05 -1.15 -8.81
CA THR A 57 -8.91 -1.55 -7.68
C THR A 57 -8.70 -0.59 -6.53
N THR A 58 -9.76 0.01 -6.00
CA THR A 58 -9.70 0.75 -4.75
C THR A 58 -10.06 -0.17 -3.61
N MET A 59 -9.22 -0.22 -2.59
CA MET A 59 -9.38 -1.08 -1.42
C MET A 59 -9.50 -0.22 -0.16
N TYR A 60 -10.37 -0.66 0.75
CA TYR A 60 -10.56 -0.11 2.09
C TYR A 60 -10.43 -1.27 3.06
N THR A 61 -9.60 -1.14 4.08
CA THR A 61 -9.39 -2.16 5.12
C THR A 61 -9.54 -1.55 6.49
N LEU A 62 -10.14 -2.27 7.44
CA LEU A 62 -10.22 -1.91 8.84
C LEU A 62 -10.40 -3.21 9.67
N GLY A 63 -9.38 -3.58 10.42
CA GLY A 63 -9.33 -4.87 11.09
C GLY A 63 -9.55 -6.03 10.11
N ASN A 64 -10.50 -6.91 10.40
CA ASN A 64 -10.84 -8.05 9.53
C ASN A 64 -11.84 -7.71 8.40
N LYS A 65 -12.19 -6.45 8.24
CA LYS A 65 -13.14 -5.98 7.21
C LYS A 65 -12.41 -5.37 6.04
N MET A 66 -12.98 -5.63 4.85
CA MET A 66 -12.45 -5.10 3.59
C MET A 66 -13.61 -4.69 2.68
N ARG A 67 -13.40 -3.60 1.94
CA ARG A 67 -14.23 -3.24 0.79
C ARG A 67 -13.33 -3.02 -0.42
N MET A 68 -13.72 -3.58 -1.56
CA MET A 68 -13.04 -3.42 -2.84
C MET A 68 -13.98 -2.81 -3.87
N GLU A 69 -13.50 -1.84 -4.61
CA GLU A 69 -14.19 -1.28 -5.78
C GLU A 69 -13.32 -1.52 -7.01
N TRP A 70 -13.85 -2.24 -7.97
CA TRP A 70 -13.13 -2.64 -9.18
C TRP A 70 -14.05 -2.71 -10.39
N LYS A 71 -13.52 -3.08 -11.55
CA LYS A 71 -14.30 -3.24 -12.77
C LYS A 71 -14.12 -4.63 -13.34
N LEU A 72 -15.22 -5.31 -13.65
CA LEU A 72 -15.25 -6.55 -14.41
C LEU A 72 -15.79 -6.25 -15.82
N MET A 73 -14.97 -6.44 -16.84
CA MET A 73 -15.33 -6.11 -18.23
C MET A 73 -15.90 -4.69 -18.42
N GLY A 74 -15.31 -3.70 -17.71
CA GLY A 74 -15.75 -2.31 -17.72
C GLY A 74 -16.90 -1.97 -16.75
N LYS A 75 -17.59 -2.97 -16.20
CA LYS A 75 -18.72 -2.81 -15.28
C LYS A 75 -18.25 -2.68 -13.84
N LYS A 76 -18.85 -1.75 -13.09
CA LYS A 76 -18.49 -1.54 -11.68
C LYS A 76 -18.89 -2.75 -10.83
N VAL A 77 -18.01 -3.18 -9.96
CA VAL A 77 -18.26 -4.20 -8.93
C VAL A 77 -17.78 -3.66 -7.61
N VAL A 78 -18.57 -3.87 -6.56
CA VAL A 78 -18.19 -3.53 -5.18
C VAL A 78 -18.32 -4.77 -4.33
N THR A 79 -17.27 -5.15 -3.63
CA THR A 79 -17.26 -6.32 -2.75
C THR A 79 -16.92 -5.90 -1.33
N TRP A 80 -17.70 -6.37 -0.35
CA TRP A 80 -17.40 -6.27 1.08
C TRP A 80 -17.10 -7.65 1.64
N ILE A 81 -16.20 -7.71 2.58
CA ILE A 81 -15.80 -8.95 3.28
C ILE A 81 -15.64 -8.60 4.76
N ASP A 82 -16.22 -9.39 5.65
CA ASP A 82 -16.11 -9.25 7.12
C ASP A 82 -15.35 -10.39 7.80
N GLY A 83 -14.65 -11.23 7.00
CA GLY A 83 -13.94 -12.42 7.46
C GLY A 83 -14.84 -13.68 7.53
N ARG A 84 -16.17 -13.56 7.46
CA ARG A 84 -17.13 -14.68 7.46
C ARG A 84 -18.00 -14.71 6.23
N THR A 85 -18.42 -13.54 5.78
CA THR A 85 -19.34 -13.35 4.67
C THR A 85 -18.75 -12.37 3.69
N SER A 86 -19.01 -12.58 2.40
CA SER A 86 -18.73 -11.59 1.36
C SER A 86 -20.04 -11.20 0.67
N TRP A 87 -20.17 -9.92 0.37
CA TRP A 87 -21.27 -9.33 -0.41
C TRP A 87 -20.69 -8.70 -1.65
N THR A 88 -21.15 -9.12 -2.81
CA THR A 88 -20.72 -8.56 -4.09
C THR A 88 -21.88 -7.88 -4.77
N TYR A 89 -21.83 -6.56 -4.88
CA TYR A 89 -22.85 -5.76 -5.56
C TYR A 89 -22.39 -5.41 -6.98
N MET A 90 -23.26 -5.72 -7.94
CA MET A 90 -23.13 -5.35 -9.34
C MET A 90 -24.24 -4.36 -9.72
N PRO A 91 -23.95 -3.04 -9.75
CA PRO A 91 -24.98 -2.01 -10.00
C PRO A 91 -25.77 -2.22 -11.28
N GLU A 92 -25.12 -2.68 -12.35
CA GLU A 92 -25.77 -2.86 -13.66
C GLU A 92 -26.78 -4.00 -13.69
N LEU A 93 -26.62 -4.99 -12.82
CA LEU A 93 -27.56 -6.10 -12.65
C LEU A 93 -28.54 -5.82 -11.51
N ASN A 94 -28.31 -4.78 -10.73
CA ASN A 94 -29.02 -4.48 -9.47
C ASN A 94 -29.09 -5.70 -8.55
N THR A 95 -27.98 -6.45 -8.44
CA THR A 95 -27.89 -7.72 -7.70
C THR A 95 -26.80 -7.66 -6.65
N VAL A 96 -27.09 -8.21 -5.47
CA VAL A 96 -26.10 -8.53 -4.43
C VAL A 96 -26.01 -10.04 -4.29
N THR A 97 -24.84 -10.59 -4.55
CA THR A 97 -24.53 -11.99 -4.30
C THR A 97 -23.87 -12.12 -2.93
N ILE A 98 -24.34 -13.04 -2.10
CA ILE A 98 -23.81 -13.30 -0.76
C ILE A 98 -23.11 -14.66 -0.76
N ASN A 99 -21.85 -14.68 -0.32
CA ASN A 99 -21.05 -15.89 -0.25
C ASN A 99 -20.40 -16.05 1.13
N ASN A 100 -19.91 -17.26 1.45
CA ASN A 100 -19.07 -17.48 2.60
C ASN A 100 -17.74 -16.73 2.41
N GLY A 101 -17.45 -15.72 3.24
CA GLY A 101 -16.25 -14.89 3.16
C GLY A 101 -14.93 -15.66 3.36
N GLY A 102 -14.97 -16.78 4.10
CA GLY A 102 -13.80 -17.61 4.39
C GLY A 102 -13.32 -18.51 3.24
N SER A 103 -14.05 -18.60 2.12
CA SER A 103 -13.64 -19.41 0.97
C SER A 103 -12.71 -18.68 0.00
N GLN A 104 -12.66 -17.37 0.05
CA GLN A 104 -11.56 -16.63 -0.55
C GLN A 104 -10.43 -16.56 0.47
N LYS A 105 -9.62 -17.64 0.57
CA LYS A 105 -8.23 -17.41 0.96
C LYS A 105 -7.81 -16.16 0.22
N PRO A 106 -7.31 -15.12 0.93
CA PRO A 106 -6.84 -13.92 0.24
C PRO A 106 -6.06 -14.42 -0.95
N SER A 107 -6.40 -13.91 -2.13
CA SER A 107 -5.72 -14.33 -3.35
C SER A 107 -4.23 -14.24 -3.04
N ARG A 108 -3.42 -15.07 -3.66
CA ARG A 108 -1.96 -15.06 -3.43
C ARG A 108 -1.40 -13.63 -3.50
N GLU A 109 -2.11 -12.76 -4.23
CA GLU A 109 -1.87 -11.33 -4.32
C GLU A 109 -2.25 -10.55 -3.04
N LEU A 110 -3.28 -10.95 -2.30
CA LEU A 110 -3.66 -10.32 -1.01
C LEU A 110 -2.79 -10.83 0.16
N LYS A 111 -2.30 -12.09 0.11
CA LYS A 111 -1.22 -12.52 1.01
C LYS A 111 0.08 -11.74 0.80
N ASN A 112 0.26 -11.19 -0.40
CA ASN A 112 1.36 -10.28 -0.67
C ASN A 112 1.12 -8.86 -0.11
N MET A 113 -0.02 -8.58 0.54
CA MET A 113 -0.23 -7.36 1.34
C MET A 113 0.30 -7.51 2.77
N GLU A 114 0.51 -8.75 3.28
CA GLU A 114 1.50 -9.02 4.34
C GLU A 114 2.93 -8.59 3.93
N MET A 115 3.10 -8.17 2.65
CA MET A 115 4.35 -7.56 2.16
C MET A 115 4.75 -6.28 2.88
N PHE A 116 3.85 -5.65 3.64
CA PHE A 116 4.20 -4.46 4.41
C PHE A 116 4.73 -4.82 5.81
N GLU A 117 4.43 -6.03 6.33
CA GLU A 117 4.85 -6.44 7.68
C GLU A 117 6.36 -6.76 7.77
N ASP A 118 7.01 -7.17 6.65
CA ASP A 118 8.44 -7.51 6.63
C ASP A 118 9.12 -7.13 5.29
N VAL A 119 8.84 -5.92 4.81
CA VAL A 119 9.41 -5.46 3.51
C VAL A 119 10.94 -5.44 3.51
N THR A 120 11.56 -5.47 4.68
CA THR A 120 13.02 -5.42 4.83
C THR A 120 13.67 -6.79 4.84
N GLU A 121 12.94 -7.86 5.26
CA GLU A 121 13.54 -9.18 5.35
C GLU A 121 13.84 -9.73 3.94
N GLY A 122 15.11 -10.03 3.70
CA GLY A 122 15.57 -10.55 2.42
C GLY A 122 15.74 -9.53 1.30
N TYR A 123 15.79 -8.24 1.64
CA TYR A 123 16.08 -7.15 0.71
C TYR A 123 17.18 -6.22 1.26
N ASP A 124 18.01 -5.73 0.36
CA ASP A 124 18.90 -4.60 0.61
C ASP A 124 18.19 -3.32 0.17
N VAL A 125 18.25 -2.26 0.99
CA VAL A 125 17.56 -0.99 0.73
C VAL A 125 18.55 0.05 0.22
N PHE A 126 18.14 0.79 -0.82
CA PHE A 126 18.93 1.83 -1.44
C PHE A 126 18.12 3.12 -1.61
N LEU A 127 18.73 4.26 -1.27
CA LEU A 127 18.17 5.57 -1.63
C LEU A 127 18.51 5.86 -3.10
N LYS A 128 17.49 5.87 -3.96
CA LYS A 128 17.64 6.15 -5.40
C LYS A 128 17.65 7.64 -5.70
N ASN A 129 16.80 8.37 -5.00
CA ASN A 129 16.61 9.80 -5.17
C ASN A 129 15.97 10.40 -3.92
N GLU A 130 16.09 11.70 -3.80
CA GLU A 130 15.52 12.49 -2.72
C GLU A 130 15.05 13.84 -3.28
N THR A 131 13.89 14.30 -2.81
CA THR A 131 13.37 15.64 -3.06
C THR A 131 13.08 16.32 -1.72
N ASP A 132 12.65 17.58 -1.74
CA ASP A 132 12.24 18.28 -0.51
C ASP A 132 11.04 17.60 0.18
N LYS A 133 10.24 16.82 -0.55
CA LYS A 133 8.97 16.23 -0.07
C LYS A 133 9.02 14.72 0.14
N ALA A 134 9.95 14.02 -0.49
CA ALA A 134 9.93 12.56 -0.49
C ALA A 134 11.30 11.92 -0.69
N TRP A 135 11.44 10.71 -0.14
CA TRP A 135 12.53 9.77 -0.44
C TRP A 135 12.04 8.71 -1.43
N TYR A 136 12.89 8.37 -2.39
CA TYR A 136 12.67 7.32 -3.38
C TYR A 136 13.60 6.16 -3.06
N LEU A 137 13.04 5.11 -2.48
CA LEU A 137 13.77 3.93 -2.03
C LEU A 137 13.61 2.80 -3.04
N GLN A 138 14.66 1.99 -3.20
CA GLN A 138 14.62 0.75 -3.94
C GLN A 138 15.08 -0.39 -3.05
N PHE A 139 14.24 -1.37 -2.89
CA PHE A 139 14.52 -2.65 -2.26
C PHE A 139 14.98 -3.63 -3.33
N LYS A 140 16.14 -4.22 -3.17
CA LYS A 140 16.66 -5.25 -4.06
C LYS A 140 16.77 -6.56 -3.30
N LYS A 141 16.12 -7.58 -3.82
CA LYS A 141 16.19 -8.92 -3.28
C LYS A 141 17.64 -9.35 -3.11
N ASN A 142 18.01 -9.76 -1.90
CA ASN A 142 19.36 -10.22 -1.57
C ASN A 142 19.45 -11.76 -1.60
N LYS A 143 20.65 -12.28 -1.31
CA LYS A 143 20.93 -13.72 -1.38
C LYS A 143 20.26 -14.55 -0.29
N SER A 144 19.80 -13.95 0.82
CA SER A 144 19.11 -14.65 1.90
C SER A 144 17.66 -14.99 1.50
N ASN A 145 17.07 -14.21 0.61
CA ASN A 145 15.71 -14.45 0.12
C ASN A 145 15.72 -15.41 -1.08
N ASN A 146 15.39 -16.67 -0.83
CA ASN A 146 15.36 -17.73 -1.85
C ASN A 146 13.95 -17.95 -2.44
N ASP A 147 12.91 -17.23 -1.98
CA ASP A 147 11.55 -17.40 -2.50
C ASP A 147 11.44 -16.87 -3.94
N LYS A 148 11.22 -17.77 -4.88
CA LYS A 148 11.09 -17.46 -6.32
C LYS A 148 9.87 -16.60 -6.64
N ASN A 149 8.90 -16.50 -5.71
CA ASN A 149 7.67 -15.73 -5.91
C ASN A 149 7.79 -14.29 -5.43
N THR A 150 8.84 -13.93 -4.67
CA THR A 150 9.06 -12.54 -4.26
C THR A 150 9.67 -11.72 -5.38
N PRO A 151 9.27 -10.45 -5.52
CA PRO A 151 9.81 -9.55 -6.54
C PRO A 151 11.32 -9.39 -6.42
N LYS A 152 12.01 -9.22 -7.56
CA LYS A 152 13.45 -8.91 -7.56
C LYS A 152 13.74 -7.51 -7.04
N THR A 153 12.82 -6.58 -7.29
CA THR A 153 12.92 -5.18 -6.86
C THR A 153 11.55 -4.66 -6.48
N VAL A 154 11.51 -3.82 -5.44
CA VAL A 154 10.33 -3.05 -5.04
C VAL A 154 10.77 -1.60 -4.88
N ASP A 155 10.10 -0.68 -5.52
CA ASP A 155 10.34 0.76 -5.40
C ASP A 155 9.30 1.37 -4.46
N PHE A 156 9.74 2.17 -3.48
CA PHE A 156 8.89 2.92 -2.56
C PHE A 156 9.12 4.41 -2.70
N VAL A 157 8.05 5.17 -2.55
CA VAL A 157 8.11 6.61 -2.33
C VAL A 157 7.54 6.89 -0.94
N VAL A 158 8.34 7.52 -0.08
CA VAL A 158 8.02 7.80 1.32
C VAL A 158 8.00 9.31 1.53
N GLU A 159 6.95 9.84 2.16
CA GLU A 159 6.79 11.26 2.43
C GLU A 159 7.74 11.71 3.55
N LYS A 160 8.43 12.84 3.32
CA LYS A 160 9.26 13.48 4.34
C LYS A 160 8.40 14.10 5.44
N GLY A 161 8.88 13.99 6.66
CA GLY A 161 8.20 14.54 7.85
C GLY A 161 7.20 13.57 8.47
N THR A 162 6.36 12.92 7.70
CA THR A 162 5.35 11.96 8.19
C THR A 162 5.81 10.51 8.14
N TYR A 163 6.73 10.18 7.24
CA TYR A 163 7.14 8.81 6.86
C TYR A 163 6.02 7.95 6.28
N TYR A 164 4.93 8.57 5.82
CA TYR A 164 3.85 7.83 5.17
C TYR A 164 4.28 7.33 3.80
N PRO A 165 3.93 6.09 3.42
CA PRO A 165 4.10 5.63 2.05
C PRO A 165 3.19 6.45 1.12
N ILE A 166 3.76 7.00 0.06
CA ILE A 166 3.04 7.67 -1.04
C ILE A 166 2.67 6.65 -2.10
N SER A 167 3.63 5.79 -2.45
CA SER A 167 3.41 4.71 -3.41
C SER A 167 4.43 3.59 -3.26
N MET A 168 4.02 2.42 -3.71
CA MET A 168 4.87 1.25 -3.89
C MET A 168 4.71 0.73 -5.32
N SER A 169 5.78 0.28 -5.95
CA SER A 169 5.71 -0.32 -7.29
C SER A 169 6.66 -1.49 -7.42
N THR A 170 6.21 -2.55 -8.10
CA THR A 170 7.06 -3.71 -8.40
C THR A 170 6.69 -4.35 -9.73
N LYS A 171 7.63 -5.13 -10.28
CA LYS A 171 7.40 -5.95 -11.47
C LYS A 171 7.39 -7.42 -11.11
N MET A 172 6.33 -8.12 -11.47
CA MET A 172 6.15 -9.55 -11.27
C MET A 172 5.59 -10.21 -12.52
N SER A 173 6.21 -11.28 -13.00
CA SER A 173 5.68 -12.08 -14.12
C SER A 173 5.25 -11.27 -15.35
N GLY A 174 6.00 -10.20 -15.67
CA GLY A 174 5.71 -9.32 -16.82
C GLY A 174 4.65 -8.24 -16.55
N MET A 175 4.00 -8.23 -15.37
CA MET A 175 3.08 -7.19 -14.94
C MET A 175 3.80 -6.16 -14.09
N THR A 176 3.26 -4.93 -14.04
CA THR A 176 3.65 -3.93 -13.04
C THR A 176 2.50 -3.75 -12.07
N LEU A 177 2.76 -3.98 -10.79
CA LEU A 177 1.87 -3.66 -9.70
C LEU A 177 2.28 -2.30 -9.13
N THR A 178 1.33 -1.39 -8.93
CA THR A 178 1.53 -0.12 -8.24
C THR A 178 0.43 0.06 -7.20
N VAL A 179 0.83 0.36 -5.95
CA VAL A 179 -0.09 0.76 -4.88
C VAL A 179 0.16 2.21 -4.57
N ARG A 180 -0.90 3.01 -4.49
CA ARG A 180 -0.85 4.46 -4.32
C ARG A 180 -2.11 5.01 -3.66
N ASP A 181 -2.16 6.32 -3.47
CA ASP A 181 -3.32 7.05 -2.93
C ASP A 181 -3.72 6.57 -1.53
N PHE A 182 -2.74 6.31 -0.67
CA PHE A 182 -2.98 5.91 0.70
C PHE A 182 -3.74 6.99 1.46
N LYS A 183 -4.81 6.58 2.16
CA LYS A 183 -5.58 7.41 3.10
C LYS A 183 -5.87 6.59 4.33
N TYR A 184 -5.68 7.19 5.48
CA TYR A 184 -5.83 6.56 6.78
C TYR A 184 -7.13 7.02 7.46
N ASN A 185 -7.43 6.48 8.63
CA ASN A 185 -8.65 6.77 9.41
C ASN A 185 -9.93 6.39 8.67
N ILE A 186 -9.99 5.15 8.20
CA ILE A 186 -11.16 4.58 7.56
C ILE A 186 -12.22 4.28 8.60
N THR A 187 -13.45 4.67 8.33
CA THR A 187 -14.57 4.45 9.25
C THR A 187 -15.22 3.08 9.01
N GLU A 188 -15.82 2.52 10.06
CA GLU A 188 -16.59 1.28 10.02
C GLU A 188 -17.62 1.26 8.89
N LYS A 189 -18.33 2.37 8.67
CA LYS A 189 -19.32 2.53 7.59
C LYS A 189 -18.72 2.33 6.20
N GLN A 190 -17.44 2.64 6.00
CA GLN A 190 -16.79 2.51 4.69
C GLN A 190 -16.46 1.06 4.32
N VAL A 191 -16.35 0.17 5.31
CA VAL A 191 -15.97 -1.24 5.12
C VAL A 191 -17.09 -2.22 5.44
N THR A 192 -18.23 -1.76 5.97
CA THR A 192 -19.36 -2.62 6.32
C THR A 192 -20.45 -2.55 5.25
N PHE A 193 -20.90 -3.70 4.78
CA PHE A 193 -22.08 -3.80 3.93
C PHE A 193 -23.34 -3.51 4.75
N ASN A 194 -24.23 -2.66 4.23
CA ASN A 194 -25.54 -2.39 4.83
C ASN A 194 -26.62 -2.54 3.76
N MET A 195 -27.49 -3.53 3.92
CA MET A 195 -28.58 -3.81 3.00
C MET A 195 -29.53 -2.63 2.80
N ALA A 196 -29.73 -1.80 3.82
CA ALA A 196 -30.60 -0.63 3.74
C ALA A 196 -30.15 0.42 2.70
N ASP A 197 -28.86 0.40 2.33
CA ASP A 197 -28.30 1.31 1.33
C ASP A 197 -28.63 0.86 -0.12
N TYR A 198 -29.29 -0.32 -0.29
CA TYR A 198 -29.59 -0.96 -1.59
C TYR A 198 -31.06 -1.36 -1.71
N PRO A 199 -32.03 -0.43 -1.63
CA PRO A 199 -33.44 -0.74 -1.71
C PRO A 199 -33.79 -1.32 -3.09
N GLY A 200 -34.57 -2.42 -3.11
CA GLY A 200 -35.03 -3.07 -4.33
C GLY A 200 -33.97 -3.87 -5.10
N VAL A 201 -32.82 -4.15 -4.47
CA VAL A 201 -31.81 -5.02 -5.06
C VAL A 201 -32.26 -6.49 -5.03
N THR A 202 -31.91 -7.27 -6.04
CA THR A 202 -32.06 -8.73 -6.04
C THR A 202 -30.98 -9.34 -5.16
N ILE A 203 -31.38 -10.28 -4.28
CA ILE A 203 -30.44 -10.99 -3.40
C ILE A 203 -30.27 -12.41 -3.90
N GLU A 204 -29.02 -12.81 -4.11
CA GLU A 204 -28.61 -14.18 -4.44
C GLU A 204 -27.72 -14.70 -3.30
N ASP A 205 -28.30 -15.53 -2.42
CA ASP A 205 -27.57 -16.12 -1.29
C ASP A 205 -27.02 -17.49 -1.69
N GLU A 206 -25.71 -17.55 -1.92
CA GLU A 206 -24.98 -18.75 -2.33
C GLU A 206 -24.22 -19.42 -1.17
N ARG A 207 -24.47 -19.01 0.07
CA ARG A 207 -23.82 -19.61 1.25
C ARG A 207 -24.28 -21.06 1.42
N LYS A 208 -23.33 -21.94 1.69
CA LYS A 208 -23.55 -23.37 1.98
C LYS A 208 -23.27 -23.67 3.43
#